data_b893bda1a89cc69f8f2e9018edc5ec79
#
_entry.id   b893bda1a89cc69f8f2e9018edc5ec79
#
_cell.length_a   1.000
_cell.length_b   1.000
_cell.length_c   1.000
_cell.angle_alpha   90.00
_cell.angle_beta   90.00
_cell.angle_gamma   90.00
#
_symmetry.space_group_name_H-M   'P 1'
#
loop_
_entity.id
_entity.type
_entity.pdbx_description
1 polymer ?
#
loop_
_entity_poly.entity_id
_entity_poly.type
_entity_poly.pdbx_seq_one_letter_code
_entity_poly.pdbx_strand_id
1 'polypeptide(L)'
;MALNLFDQFMSPTYLGIPLIAIALTLPWILVPMPTNRYQNNRMISLQSWFIKTFTQQLLTPLNPGGHKWALILTSLMMFILTLNLLGLLPYTFTPTTQLSLNMGLAVPLWLATVIIGLRNQPTAALGHLLPEGTPALLIPILIVIETISLFIRPLALGVRLTANLTAGHLLIQLISTATITLMPMMTTVATLTAILLVMLTLLEVAVAIIQAYVFVLVLSLYLQENV
;
A
#
# COMPACT_ATOMS: atom_id res chain seq x y z
N MET A 1 -1.42 -34.01 -1.21
CA MET A 1 -1.24 -32.85 -2.09
C MET A 1 -0.20 -31.93 -1.45
N ALA A 2 1.03 -31.95 -1.95
CA ALA A 2 2.02 -30.94 -1.59
C ALA A 2 1.70 -29.70 -2.43
N LEU A 3 0.78 -28.88 -1.95
CA LEU A 3 0.52 -27.59 -2.53
C LEU A 3 1.72 -26.70 -2.22
N ASN A 4 2.44 -26.30 -3.25
CA ASN A 4 3.45 -25.30 -3.07
C ASN A 4 2.78 -24.06 -2.49
N LEU A 5 3.20 -23.62 -1.30
CA LEU A 5 2.61 -22.50 -0.57
C LEU A 5 2.63 -21.19 -1.40
N PHE A 6 3.50 -21.10 -2.40
CA PHE A 6 3.65 -19.95 -3.28
C PHE A 6 2.75 -19.98 -4.53
N ASP A 7 2.12 -21.12 -4.84
CA ASP A 7 1.25 -21.23 -6.03
C ASP A 7 0.01 -20.32 -5.93
N GLN A 8 -0.41 -19.97 -4.71
CA GLN A 8 -1.51 -19.00 -4.47
C GLN A 8 -1.24 -17.59 -5.02
N PHE A 9 0.04 -17.21 -5.20
CA PHE A 9 0.43 -15.89 -5.70
C PHE A 9 0.63 -15.87 -7.23
N MET A 10 0.58 -17.03 -7.88
CA MET A 10 0.63 -17.09 -9.33
C MET A 10 -0.66 -16.54 -9.93
N SER A 11 -0.55 -15.70 -10.95
CA SER A 11 -1.70 -15.16 -11.64
C SER A 11 -2.35 -16.24 -12.52
N PRO A 12 -3.49 -16.81 -12.13
CA PRO A 12 -4.18 -17.78 -12.98
C PRO A 12 -4.75 -17.09 -14.21
N THR A 13 -4.67 -17.75 -15.34
CA THR A 13 -5.31 -17.32 -16.59
C THR A 13 -6.59 -18.11 -16.78
N TYR A 14 -7.72 -17.43 -16.97
CA TYR A 14 -8.98 -18.04 -17.27
C TYR A 14 -9.42 -17.64 -18.67
N LEU A 15 -9.64 -18.59 -19.57
CA LEU A 15 -9.99 -18.34 -20.98
C LEU A 15 -9.03 -17.37 -21.72
N GLY A 16 -7.73 -17.40 -21.38
CA GLY A 16 -6.73 -16.51 -21.98
C GLY A 16 -6.67 -15.10 -21.39
N ILE A 17 -7.57 -14.76 -20.46
CA ILE A 17 -7.57 -13.47 -19.76
C ILE A 17 -6.81 -13.64 -18.44
N PRO A 18 -5.78 -12.83 -18.15
CA PRO A 18 -5.10 -12.85 -16.87
C PRO A 18 -6.04 -12.31 -15.78
N LEU A 19 -6.23 -13.05 -14.68
CA LEU A 19 -7.08 -12.61 -13.56
C LEU A 19 -6.63 -11.30 -12.92
N ILE A 20 -5.37 -10.94 -13.07
CA ILE A 20 -4.82 -9.64 -12.67
C ILE A 20 -5.61 -8.47 -13.27
N ALA A 21 -5.97 -8.54 -14.56
CA ALA A 21 -6.73 -7.46 -15.20
C ALA A 21 -8.11 -7.28 -14.56
N ILE A 22 -8.77 -8.38 -14.24
CA ILE A 22 -10.09 -8.36 -13.56
C ILE A 22 -9.94 -7.80 -12.15
N ALA A 23 -8.93 -8.25 -11.40
CA ALA A 23 -8.70 -7.78 -10.05
C ALA A 23 -8.36 -6.28 -9.97
N LEU A 24 -7.69 -5.72 -10.99
CA LEU A 24 -7.39 -4.29 -11.07
C LEU A 24 -8.61 -3.43 -11.44
N THR A 25 -9.56 -3.97 -12.21
CA THR A 25 -10.77 -3.22 -12.59
C THR A 25 -11.87 -3.29 -11.52
N LEU A 26 -11.85 -4.30 -10.66
CA LEU A 26 -12.87 -4.54 -9.65
C LEU A 26 -13.00 -3.40 -8.62
N PRO A 27 -11.93 -2.74 -8.12
CA PRO A 27 -12.04 -1.57 -7.26
C PRO A 27 -12.81 -0.41 -7.88
N TRP A 28 -12.69 -0.20 -9.18
CA TRP A 28 -13.39 0.86 -9.90
C TRP A 28 -14.89 0.62 -9.96
N ILE A 29 -15.32 -0.64 -10.06
CA ILE A 29 -16.73 -1.03 -10.10
C ILE A 29 -17.34 -0.96 -8.70
N LEU A 30 -16.59 -1.30 -7.66
CA LEU A 30 -17.07 -1.33 -6.26
C LEU A 30 -17.18 0.06 -5.64
N VAL A 31 -16.41 1.03 -6.11
CA VAL A 31 -16.50 2.42 -5.60
C VAL A 31 -17.75 3.06 -6.18
N PRO A 32 -18.79 3.34 -5.37
CA PRO A 32 -20.03 3.93 -5.86
C PRO A 32 -19.75 5.36 -6.36
N MET A 33 -20.21 5.63 -7.58
CA MET A 33 -20.09 6.98 -8.16
C MET A 33 -21.02 7.96 -7.43
N PRO A 34 -20.55 9.19 -7.15
CA PRO A 34 -21.39 10.22 -6.55
C PRO A 34 -22.55 10.54 -7.49
N THR A 35 -23.78 10.43 -7.00
CA THR A 35 -24.99 10.83 -7.73
C THR A 35 -25.39 12.23 -7.29
N ASN A 36 -25.83 13.09 -8.25
CA ASN A 36 -26.33 14.45 -7.98
C ASN A 36 -27.73 14.43 -7.33
N ARG A 37 -27.99 13.53 -6.40
CA ARG A 37 -29.26 13.46 -5.67
C ARG A 37 -29.16 14.22 -4.35
N TYR A 38 -30.25 14.89 -3.96
CA TYR A 38 -30.34 15.61 -2.68
C TYR A 38 -30.12 14.71 -1.45
N GLN A 39 -30.48 13.43 -1.54
CA GLN A 39 -30.22 12.44 -0.49
C GLN A 39 -29.29 11.37 -1.03
N ASN A 40 -28.14 11.24 -0.41
CA ASN A 40 -27.15 10.21 -0.74
C ASN A 40 -27.50 8.88 -0.04
N ASN A 41 -27.19 7.77 -0.70
CA ASN A 41 -27.23 6.46 -0.08
C ASN A 41 -26.25 6.39 1.09
N ARG A 42 -26.53 5.56 2.11
CA ARG A 42 -25.67 5.38 3.29
C ARG A 42 -24.23 5.03 2.91
N MET A 43 -24.02 4.19 1.89
CA MET A 43 -22.68 3.83 1.39
C MET A 43 -21.94 5.04 0.82
N ILE A 44 -22.59 5.86 0.01
CA ILE A 44 -22.00 7.07 -0.56
C ILE A 44 -21.68 8.09 0.53
N SER A 45 -22.54 8.25 1.54
CA SER A 45 -22.30 9.17 2.67
C SER A 45 -21.13 8.72 3.52
N LEU A 46 -20.99 7.42 3.79
CA LEU A 46 -19.85 6.85 4.53
C LEU A 46 -18.55 7.01 3.75
N GLN A 47 -18.57 6.75 2.46
CA GLN A 47 -17.41 6.93 1.58
C GLN A 47 -17.01 8.41 1.51
N SER A 48 -17.96 9.34 1.35
CA SER A 48 -17.66 10.78 1.30
C SER A 48 -17.13 11.30 2.63
N TRP A 49 -17.64 10.81 3.76
CA TRP A 49 -17.11 11.13 5.08
C TRP A 49 -15.67 10.63 5.24
N PHE A 50 -15.41 9.38 4.85
CA PHE A 50 -14.05 8.80 4.91
C PHE A 50 -13.06 9.60 4.05
N ILE A 51 -13.41 9.87 2.79
CA ILE A 51 -12.58 10.66 1.87
C ILE A 51 -12.32 12.05 2.45
N LYS A 52 -13.36 12.74 2.97
CA LYS A 52 -13.22 14.08 3.54
C LYS A 52 -12.30 14.10 4.76
N THR A 53 -12.48 13.17 5.69
CA THR A 53 -11.64 13.09 6.90
C THR A 53 -10.19 12.79 6.53
N PHE A 54 -9.99 11.86 5.61
CA PHE A 54 -8.67 11.47 5.14
C PHE A 54 -7.95 12.59 4.38
N THR A 55 -8.64 13.26 3.46
CA THR A 55 -8.07 14.42 2.73
C THR A 55 -7.68 15.54 3.68
N GLN A 56 -8.48 15.82 4.69
CA GLN A 56 -8.13 16.81 5.71
C GLN A 56 -6.86 16.44 6.45
N GLN A 57 -6.72 15.20 6.89
CA GLN A 57 -5.53 14.74 7.60
C GLN A 57 -4.25 14.77 6.74
N LEU A 58 -4.36 14.40 5.46
CA LEU A 58 -3.22 14.42 4.54
C LEU A 58 -2.80 15.83 4.12
N LEU A 59 -3.76 16.74 3.96
CA LEU A 59 -3.49 18.08 3.43
C LEU A 59 -3.08 19.09 4.50
N THR A 60 -3.40 18.83 5.78
CA THR A 60 -3.02 19.73 6.88
C THR A 60 -1.52 20.00 6.96
N PRO A 61 -0.61 19.02 6.78
CA PRO A 61 0.83 19.29 6.81
C PRO A 61 1.38 19.87 5.50
N LEU A 62 0.61 19.82 4.39
CA LEU A 62 1.08 20.18 3.06
C LEU A 62 0.98 21.70 2.80
N ASN A 63 2.02 22.25 2.18
CA ASN A 63 2.02 23.61 1.65
C ASN A 63 0.91 23.79 0.58
N PRO A 64 0.42 25.04 0.35
CA PRO A 64 -0.64 25.31 -0.64
C PRO A 64 -0.34 24.79 -2.05
N GLY A 65 0.94 24.72 -2.44
CA GLY A 65 1.39 24.15 -3.71
C GLY A 65 1.09 22.66 -3.86
N GLY A 66 1.11 21.90 -2.75
CA GLY A 66 0.84 20.47 -2.71
C GLY A 66 -0.65 20.10 -2.80
N HIS A 67 -1.57 21.05 -2.55
CA HIS A 67 -3.02 20.77 -2.61
C HIS A 67 -3.51 20.32 -3.99
N LYS A 68 -2.78 20.65 -5.06
CA LYS A 68 -3.08 20.18 -6.42
C LYS A 68 -3.00 18.65 -6.55
N TRP A 69 -2.23 17.99 -5.68
CA TRP A 69 -2.03 16.55 -5.67
C TRP A 69 -3.07 15.79 -4.83
N ALA A 70 -3.95 16.50 -4.15
CA ALA A 70 -4.95 15.91 -3.27
C ALA A 70 -5.78 14.83 -3.95
N LEU A 71 -6.22 15.05 -5.19
CA LEU A 71 -7.03 14.11 -5.94
C LEU A 71 -6.26 12.83 -6.27
N ILE A 72 -4.99 12.93 -6.66
CA ILE A 72 -4.14 11.76 -6.98
C ILE A 72 -3.87 10.96 -5.71
N LEU A 73 -3.52 11.62 -4.60
CA LEU A 73 -3.23 10.96 -3.33
C LEU A 73 -4.46 10.25 -2.76
N THR A 74 -5.63 10.87 -2.83
CA THR A 74 -6.88 10.26 -2.34
C THR A 74 -7.36 9.12 -3.20
N SER A 75 -7.27 9.24 -4.52
CA SER A 75 -7.62 8.15 -5.44
C SER A 75 -6.69 6.95 -5.27
N LEU A 76 -5.40 7.20 -5.09
CA LEU A 76 -4.41 6.16 -4.81
C LEU A 76 -4.69 5.44 -3.49
N MET A 77 -5.03 6.20 -2.43
CA MET A 77 -5.42 5.61 -1.15
C MET A 77 -6.61 4.68 -1.30
N MET A 78 -7.68 5.14 -1.95
CA MET A 78 -8.89 4.34 -2.16
C MET A 78 -8.58 3.11 -3.00
N PHE A 79 -7.75 3.23 -4.02
CA PHE A 79 -7.36 2.12 -4.88
C PHE A 79 -6.58 1.05 -4.13
N ILE A 80 -5.52 1.41 -3.40
CA ILE A 80 -4.71 0.45 -2.64
C ILE A 80 -5.54 -0.18 -1.52
N LEU A 81 -6.34 0.62 -0.80
CA LEU A 81 -7.18 0.13 0.29
C LEU A 81 -8.20 -0.90 -0.21
N THR A 82 -8.89 -0.62 -1.30
CA THR A 82 -9.85 -1.56 -1.88
C THR A 82 -9.18 -2.83 -2.40
N LEU A 83 -8.02 -2.73 -3.06
CA LEU A 83 -7.25 -3.90 -3.50
C LEU A 83 -6.81 -4.77 -2.33
N ASN A 84 -6.31 -4.17 -1.26
CA ASN A 84 -5.86 -4.90 -0.08
C ASN A 84 -7.03 -5.59 0.63
N LEU A 85 -8.16 -4.89 0.82
CA LEU A 85 -9.36 -5.47 1.45
C LEU A 85 -9.97 -6.59 0.61
N LEU A 86 -10.03 -6.44 -0.71
CA LEU A 86 -10.50 -7.49 -1.61
C LEU A 86 -9.59 -8.71 -1.58
N GLY A 87 -8.28 -8.49 -1.47
CA GLY A 87 -7.29 -9.54 -1.36
C GLY A 87 -7.42 -10.40 -0.11
N LEU A 88 -8.00 -9.88 0.97
CA LEU A 88 -8.23 -10.62 2.22
C LEU A 88 -9.40 -11.60 2.15
N LEU A 89 -10.24 -11.51 1.12
CA LEU A 89 -11.33 -12.47 0.95
C LEU A 89 -10.78 -13.85 0.60
N PRO A 90 -11.37 -14.92 1.13
CA PRO A 90 -10.91 -16.27 0.82
C PRO A 90 -11.08 -16.58 -0.68
N TYR A 91 -10.11 -17.27 -1.25
CA TYR A 91 -10.05 -17.65 -2.67
C TYR A 91 -9.93 -16.50 -3.68
N THR A 92 -9.64 -15.27 -3.24
CA THR A 92 -9.40 -14.16 -4.16
C THR A 92 -7.92 -14.07 -4.52
N PHE A 93 -7.65 -13.66 -5.76
CA PHE A 93 -6.30 -13.34 -6.18
C PHE A 93 -5.92 -11.94 -5.66
N THR A 94 -4.75 -11.85 -5.04
CA THR A 94 -4.23 -10.61 -4.45
C THR A 94 -3.23 -9.95 -5.41
N PRO A 95 -3.61 -8.92 -6.19
CA PRO A 95 -2.70 -8.27 -7.13
C PRO A 95 -1.57 -7.51 -6.40
N THR A 96 -1.81 -7.03 -5.19
CA THR A 96 -0.85 -6.28 -4.36
C THR A 96 0.27 -7.14 -3.77
N THR A 97 0.19 -8.48 -3.85
CA THR A 97 1.31 -9.37 -3.53
C THR A 97 2.37 -9.37 -4.61
N GLN A 98 2.05 -8.90 -5.82
CA GLN A 98 3.01 -8.80 -6.90
C GLN A 98 3.86 -7.53 -6.76
N LEU A 99 5.17 -7.73 -6.66
CA LEU A 99 6.13 -6.65 -6.52
C LEU A 99 6.08 -5.69 -7.72
N SER A 100 5.83 -6.19 -8.92
CA SER A 100 5.77 -5.40 -10.16
C SER A 100 4.71 -4.30 -10.11
N LEU A 101 3.52 -4.60 -9.55
CA LEU A 101 2.43 -3.64 -9.42
C LEU A 101 2.78 -2.54 -8.41
N ASN A 102 3.27 -2.93 -7.23
CA ASN A 102 3.57 -1.98 -6.17
C ASN A 102 4.75 -1.08 -6.53
N MET A 103 5.77 -1.63 -7.19
CA MET A 103 6.88 -0.83 -7.72
C MET A 103 6.42 0.07 -8.87
N GLY A 104 5.53 -0.43 -9.74
CA GLY A 104 4.93 0.37 -10.82
C GLY A 104 4.09 1.56 -10.33
N LEU A 105 3.58 1.52 -9.09
CA LEU A 105 2.92 2.66 -8.44
C LEU A 105 3.91 3.54 -7.68
N ALA A 106 4.82 2.94 -6.90
CA ALA A 106 5.72 3.66 -6.01
C ALA A 106 6.77 4.49 -6.78
N VAL A 107 7.44 3.88 -7.78
CA VAL A 107 8.56 4.52 -8.48
C VAL A 107 8.11 5.73 -9.32
N PRO A 108 7.05 5.66 -10.18
CA PRO A 108 6.64 6.82 -10.97
C PRO A 108 6.14 7.99 -10.11
N LEU A 109 5.38 7.69 -9.03
CA LEU A 109 4.87 8.73 -8.15
C LEU A 109 5.98 9.42 -7.37
N TRP A 110 6.94 8.66 -6.85
CA TRP A 110 8.12 9.22 -6.19
C TRP A 110 8.96 10.04 -7.19
N LEU A 111 9.19 9.54 -8.38
CA LEU A 111 9.96 10.23 -9.42
C LEU A 111 9.28 11.55 -9.80
N ALA A 112 7.95 11.57 -9.88
CA ALA A 112 7.18 12.78 -10.12
C ALA A 112 7.39 13.84 -9.02
N THR A 113 7.43 13.44 -7.73
CA THR A 113 7.71 14.39 -6.63
C THR A 113 9.13 14.95 -6.71
N VAL A 114 10.11 14.12 -7.04
CA VAL A 114 11.52 14.55 -7.22
C VAL A 114 11.68 15.52 -8.39
N ILE A 115 11.06 15.24 -9.54
CA ILE A 115 11.11 16.13 -10.72
C ILE A 115 10.49 17.50 -10.40
N ILE A 116 9.40 17.54 -9.63
CA ILE A 116 8.76 18.79 -9.21
C ILE A 116 9.70 19.60 -8.32
N GLY A 117 10.35 18.96 -7.35
CA GLY A 117 11.35 19.61 -6.50
C GLY A 117 12.49 20.21 -7.32
N LEU A 118 13.05 19.45 -8.25
CA LEU A 118 14.12 19.92 -9.14
C LEU A 118 13.68 21.06 -10.07
N ARG A 119 12.39 21.10 -10.45
CA ARG A 119 11.85 22.14 -11.33
C ARG A 119 11.56 23.45 -10.57
N ASN A 120 11.02 23.35 -9.36
CA ASN A 120 10.59 24.51 -8.59
C ASN A 120 11.76 25.19 -7.86
N GLN A 121 12.60 24.42 -7.18
CA GLN A 121 13.71 24.92 -6.36
C GLN A 121 14.94 24.01 -6.48
N PRO A 122 15.70 24.09 -7.62
CA PRO A 122 16.82 23.18 -7.84
C PRO A 122 17.94 23.36 -6.80
N THR A 123 18.16 24.56 -6.32
CA THR A 123 19.20 24.88 -5.31
C THR A 123 18.85 24.27 -3.94
N ALA A 124 17.60 24.36 -3.51
CA ALA A 124 17.15 23.77 -2.25
C ALA A 124 17.13 22.23 -2.34
N ALA A 125 16.65 21.66 -3.46
CA ALA A 125 16.61 20.23 -3.67
C ALA A 125 18.01 19.59 -3.67
N LEU A 126 19.01 20.26 -4.25
CA LEU A 126 20.41 19.84 -4.19
C LEU A 126 21.05 20.14 -2.82
N GLY A 127 20.62 21.20 -2.16
CA GLY A 127 21.08 21.57 -0.81
C GLY A 127 20.70 20.53 0.25
N HIS A 128 19.55 19.87 0.10
CA HIS A 128 19.14 18.77 0.99
C HIS A 128 20.07 17.55 0.95
N LEU A 129 20.83 17.36 -0.13
CA LEU A 129 21.86 16.31 -0.21
C LEU A 129 23.09 16.61 0.65
N LEU A 130 23.22 17.84 1.14
CA LEU A 130 24.34 18.33 1.93
C LEU A 130 23.82 18.91 3.24
N PRO A 131 23.85 18.15 4.36
CA PRO A 131 23.46 18.68 5.66
C PRO A 131 24.43 19.81 6.09
N GLU A 132 23.85 20.92 6.53
CA GLU A 132 24.60 22.11 6.96
C GLU A 132 25.51 21.79 8.15
N GLY A 133 26.74 22.26 8.10
CA GLY A 133 27.73 22.06 9.20
C GLY A 133 28.64 20.84 9.07
N THR A 134 28.69 20.18 7.93
CA THR A 134 29.57 19.03 7.72
C THR A 134 31.04 19.44 7.44
N PRO A 135 32.04 18.76 8.02
CA PRO A 135 33.44 19.00 7.71
C PRO A 135 33.74 18.60 6.25
N ALA A 136 34.56 19.43 5.55
CA ALA A 136 34.81 19.31 4.12
C ALA A 136 35.30 17.91 3.65
N LEU A 137 36.02 17.19 4.49
CA LEU A 137 36.50 15.84 4.19
C LEU A 137 35.40 14.77 4.10
N LEU A 138 34.26 14.97 4.80
CA LEU A 138 33.12 14.03 4.83
C LEU A 138 32.09 14.29 3.75
N ILE A 139 32.13 15.43 3.08
CA ILE A 139 31.16 15.84 2.07
C ILE A 139 30.94 14.77 0.97
N PRO A 140 31.98 14.23 0.30
CA PRO A 140 31.75 13.29 -0.80
C PRO A 140 31.10 11.98 -0.35
N ILE A 141 31.43 11.52 0.86
CA ILE A 141 30.84 10.28 1.40
C ILE A 141 29.38 10.50 1.77
N LEU A 142 29.05 11.63 2.37
CA LEU A 142 27.68 11.99 2.75
C LEU A 142 26.77 12.12 1.54
N ILE A 143 27.23 12.76 0.46
CA ILE A 143 26.45 12.89 -0.78
C ILE A 143 26.11 11.50 -1.35
N VAL A 144 27.06 10.57 -1.35
CA VAL A 144 26.83 9.20 -1.85
C VAL A 144 25.80 8.48 -0.97
N ILE A 145 25.91 8.59 0.35
CA ILE A 145 24.97 7.94 1.28
C ILE A 145 23.58 8.52 1.10
N GLU A 146 23.45 9.84 1.01
CA GLU A 146 22.15 10.50 0.86
C GLU A 146 21.50 10.17 -0.51
N THR A 147 22.27 10.14 -1.59
CA THR A 147 21.75 9.71 -2.90
C THR A 147 21.25 8.27 -2.88
N ILE A 148 21.99 7.34 -2.25
CA ILE A 148 21.56 5.95 -2.09
C ILE A 148 20.28 5.89 -1.22
N SER A 149 20.24 6.62 -0.11
CA SER A 149 19.06 6.74 0.76
C SER A 149 17.83 7.17 -0.03
N LEU A 150 17.97 8.17 -0.88
CA LEU A 150 16.91 8.70 -1.72
C LEU A 150 16.35 7.64 -2.70
N PHE A 151 17.19 6.79 -3.29
CA PHE A 151 16.75 5.68 -4.15
C PHE A 151 16.12 4.52 -3.37
N ILE A 152 16.55 4.29 -2.13
CA ILE A 152 15.97 3.23 -1.29
C ILE A 152 14.53 3.57 -0.88
N ARG A 153 14.17 4.86 -0.76
CA ARG A 153 12.84 5.31 -0.31
C ARG A 153 11.68 4.69 -1.12
N PRO A 154 11.61 4.79 -2.47
CA PRO A 154 10.52 4.18 -3.25
C PRO A 154 10.57 2.64 -3.24
N LEU A 155 11.77 2.06 -3.17
CA LEU A 155 11.94 0.61 -3.04
C LEU A 155 11.34 0.11 -1.72
N ALA A 156 11.70 0.76 -0.61
CA ALA A 156 11.17 0.39 0.71
C ALA A 156 9.65 0.52 0.77
N LEU A 157 9.08 1.53 0.10
CA LEU A 157 7.63 1.74 0.04
C LEU A 157 6.92 0.59 -0.68
N GLY A 158 7.38 0.20 -1.87
CA GLY A 158 6.79 -0.89 -2.66
C GLY A 158 7.01 -2.26 -2.03
N VAL A 159 8.22 -2.54 -1.54
CA VAL A 159 8.55 -3.83 -0.89
C VAL A 159 7.78 -4.01 0.42
N ARG A 160 7.59 -2.96 1.21
CA ARG A 160 6.81 -3.04 2.46
C ARG A 160 5.38 -3.51 2.23
N LEU A 161 4.74 -3.00 1.19
CA LEU A 161 3.37 -3.36 0.86
C LEU A 161 3.27 -4.83 0.39
N THR A 162 4.19 -5.28 -0.46
CA THR A 162 4.26 -6.69 -0.89
C THR A 162 4.60 -7.62 0.26
N ALA A 163 5.64 -7.32 1.03
CA ALA A 163 6.13 -8.21 2.08
C ALA A 163 5.09 -8.46 3.18
N ASN A 164 4.38 -7.41 3.62
CA ASN A 164 3.38 -7.55 4.66
C ASN A 164 2.20 -8.42 4.21
N LEU A 165 1.71 -8.23 2.98
CA LEU A 165 0.61 -9.04 2.46
C LEU A 165 1.03 -10.47 2.15
N THR A 166 2.19 -10.68 1.53
CA THR A 166 2.67 -12.05 1.26
C THR A 166 2.93 -12.82 2.54
N ALA A 167 3.58 -12.20 3.54
CA ALA A 167 3.84 -12.84 4.82
C ALA A 167 2.55 -13.15 5.59
N GLY A 168 1.58 -12.22 5.60
CA GLY A 168 0.30 -12.41 6.25
C GLY A 168 -0.49 -13.57 5.66
N HIS A 169 -0.65 -13.62 4.33
CA HIS A 169 -1.32 -14.73 3.64
C HIS A 169 -0.64 -16.08 3.85
N LEU A 170 0.70 -16.13 3.82
CA LEU A 170 1.43 -17.36 4.11
C LEU A 170 1.21 -17.84 5.54
N LEU A 171 1.23 -16.94 6.53
CA LEU A 171 0.97 -17.29 7.92
C LEU A 171 -0.45 -17.83 8.13
N ILE A 172 -1.46 -17.16 7.55
CA ILE A 172 -2.85 -17.62 7.63
C ILE A 172 -2.99 -19.02 7.00
N GLN A 173 -2.38 -19.24 5.84
CA GLN A 173 -2.44 -20.54 5.17
C GLN A 173 -1.74 -21.63 5.98
N LEU A 174 -0.58 -21.38 6.55
CA LEU A 174 0.13 -22.33 7.41
C LEU A 174 -0.68 -22.72 8.64
N ILE A 175 -1.27 -21.75 9.33
CA ILE A 175 -2.06 -22.00 10.52
C ILE A 175 -3.38 -22.67 10.16
N SER A 176 -4.02 -22.32 9.04
CA SER A 176 -5.24 -23.00 8.58
C SER A 176 -4.99 -24.46 8.24
N THR A 177 -3.89 -24.78 7.56
CA THR A 177 -3.53 -26.20 7.30
C THR A 177 -3.19 -26.94 8.59
N ALA A 178 -2.50 -26.29 9.53
CA ALA A 178 -2.22 -26.89 10.84
C ALA A 178 -3.51 -27.15 11.63
N THR A 179 -4.48 -26.25 11.62
CA THR A 179 -5.77 -26.46 12.31
C THR A 179 -6.52 -27.64 11.73
N ILE A 180 -6.55 -27.80 10.41
CA ILE A 180 -7.24 -28.92 9.74
C ILE A 180 -6.56 -30.26 10.07
N THR A 181 -5.23 -30.31 10.12
CA THR A 181 -4.48 -31.53 10.45
C THR A 181 -4.59 -31.93 11.91
N LEU A 182 -4.73 -30.95 12.83
CA LEU A 182 -4.87 -31.20 14.28
C LEU A 182 -6.30 -31.59 14.68
N MET A 183 -7.32 -31.24 13.90
CA MET A 183 -8.72 -31.55 14.21
C MET A 183 -8.99 -33.03 14.55
N PRO A 184 -8.49 -34.02 13.76
CA PRO A 184 -8.74 -35.43 14.05
C PRO A 184 -7.89 -35.98 15.20
N MET A 185 -6.78 -35.31 15.57
CA MET A 185 -5.83 -35.83 16.59
C MET A 185 -6.09 -35.27 18.00
N MET A 186 -6.23 -33.94 18.11
CA MET A 186 -6.38 -33.23 19.39
C MET A 186 -7.34 -32.04 19.26
N THR A 187 -8.60 -32.24 19.59
CA THR A 187 -9.66 -31.22 19.45
C THR A 187 -9.39 -29.94 20.27
N THR A 188 -8.82 -30.06 21.46
CA THR A 188 -8.50 -28.92 22.33
C THR A 188 -7.43 -28.02 21.72
N VAL A 189 -6.38 -28.59 21.14
CA VAL A 189 -5.32 -27.83 20.45
C VAL A 189 -5.86 -27.23 19.17
N ALA A 190 -6.72 -27.95 18.43
CA ALA A 190 -7.35 -27.45 17.21
C ALA A 190 -8.25 -26.23 17.47
N THR A 191 -9.00 -26.20 18.57
CA THR A 191 -9.80 -25.01 18.94
C THR A 191 -8.93 -23.82 19.29
N LEU A 192 -7.81 -24.02 19.98
CA LEU A 192 -6.87 -22.95 20.32
C LEU A 192 -6.23 -22.37 19.05
N THR A 193 -5.79 -23.22 18.12
CA THR A 193 -5.23 -22.76 16.83
C THR A 193 -6.28 -22.07 15.96
N ALA A 194 -7.56 -22.48 16.02
CA ALA A 194 -8.64 -21.80 15.33
C ALA A 194 -8.89 -20.37 15.87
N ILE A 195 -8.83 -20.19 17.19
CA ILE A 195 -8.93 -18.85 17.81
C ILE A 195 -7.75 -17.98 17.36
N LEU A 196 -6.54 -18.53 17.34
CA LEU A 196 -5.35 -17.81 16.88
C LEU A 196 -5.48 -17.41 15.40
N LEU A 197 -6.06 -18.26 14.57
CA LEU A 197 -6.32 -17.97 13.16
C LEU A 197 -7.28 -16.76 13.01
N VAL A 198 -8.35 -16.70 13.80
CA VAL A 198 -9.27 -15.55 13.80
C VAL A 198 -8.56 -14.26 14.22
N MET A 199 -7.71 -14.32 15.27
CA MET A 199 -6.94 -13.14 15.70
C MET A 199 -5.96 -12.67 14.63
N LEU A 200 -5.32 -13.60 13.91
CA LEU A 200 -4.42 -13.27 12.80
C LEU A 200 -5.17 -12.64 11.61
N THR A 201 -6.34 -13.13 11.24
CA THR A 201 -7.13 -12.53 10.17
C THR A 201 -7.56 -11.11 10.51
N LEU A 202 -7.95 -10.83 11.77
CA LEU A 202 -8.26 -9.48 12.23
C LEU A 202 -7.02 -8.57 12.18
N LEU A 203 -5.87 -9.08 12.58
CA LEU A 203 -4.61 -8.35 12.51
C LEU A 203 -4.25 -8.01 11.05
N GLU A 204 -4.43 -8.95 10.13
CA GLU A 204 -4.14 -8.73 8.71
C GLU A 204 -5.06 -7.66 8.09
N VAL A 205 -6.34 -7.62 8.47
CA VAL A 205 -7.25 -6.52 8.08
C VAL A 205 -6.73 -5.17 8.56
N ALA A 206 -6.30 -5.09 9.82
CA ALA A 206 -5.75 -3.86 10.38
C ALA A 206 -4.48 -3.42 9.63
N VAL A 207 -3.58 -4.36 9.36
CA VAL A 207 -2.33 -4.12 8.61
C VAL A 207 -2.63 -3.66 7.18
N ALA A 208 -3.60 -4.25 6.50
CA ALA A 208 -4.00 -3.87 5.14
C ALA A 208 -4.45 -2.40 5.06
N ILE A 209 -5.22 -1.94 6.06
CA ILE A 209 -5.68 -0.55 6.16
C ILE A 209 -4.49 0.38 6.45
N ILE A 210 -3.67 0.03 7.44
CA ILE A 210 -2.51 0.83 7.84
C ILE A 210 -1.50 0.96 6.69
N GLN A 211 -1.26 -0.10 5.93
CA GLN A 211 -0.32 -0.07 4.81
C GLN A 211 -0.76 0.88 3.68
N ALA A 212 -2.05 0.88 3.36
CA ALA A 212 -2.60 1.82 2.39
C ALA A 212 -2.41 3.28 2.86
N TYR A 213 -2.67 3.54 4.14
CA TYR A 213 -2.48 4.86 4.75
C TYR A 213 -1.01 5.29 4.74
N VAL A 214 -0.10 4.43 5.22
CA VAL A 214 1.33 4.73 5.30
C VAL A 214 1.92 4.96 3.92
N PHE A 215 1.48 4.23 2.90
CA PHE A 215 1.93 4.42 1.52
C PHE A 215 1.68 5.85 1.04
N VAL A 216 0.48 6.35 1.22
CA VAL A 216 0.09 7.69 0.76
C VAL A 216 0.67 8.78 1.66
N LEU A 217 0.78 8.53 2.98
CA LEU A 217 1.38 9.46 3.92
C LEU A 217 2.86 9.70 3.60
N VAL A 218 3.62 8.64 3.32
CA VAL A 218 5.04 8.77 2.95
C VAL A 218 5.19 9.54 1.63
N LEU A 219 4.31 9.29 0.64
CA LEU A 219 4.29 10.08 -0.60
C LEU A 219 3.96 11.56 -0.35
N SER A 220 3.03 11.85 0.55
CA SER A 220 2.68 13.24 0.90
C SER A 220 3.83 13.96 1.61
N LEU A 221 4.60 13.26 2.45
CA LEU A 221 5.80 13.81 3.09
C LEU A 221 6.89 14.14 2.06
N TYR A 222 7.13 13.27 1.07
CA TYR A 222 8.06 13.57 -0.02
C TYR A 222 7.60 14.75 -0.87
N LEU A 223 6.29 14.88 -1.07
CA LEU A 223 5.76 16.05 -1.75
C LEU A 223 6.00 17.34 -0.94
N GLN A 224 5.86 17.28 0.37
CA GLN A 224 6.11 18.40 1.27
C GLN A 224 7.57 18.82 1.27
N GLU A 225 8.52 17.87 1.25
CA GLU A 225 9.95 18.15 1.16
C GLU A 225 10.33 18.84 -0.16
N ASN A 226 9.58 18.58 -1.25
CA ASN A 226 9.91 19.02 -2.62
C ASN A 226 9.05 20.17 -3.16
N VAL A 227 8.02 20.61 -2.45
CA VAL A 227 7.13 21.72 -2.83
C VAL A 227 7.23 22.87 -1.83
#